data_c7c1a82b61032781ce7c5fb1c703029e
#
_entry.id   c7c1a82b61032781ce7c5fb1c703029e
#
_cell.length_a   1.000
_cell.length_b   1.000
_cell.length_c   1.000
_cell.angle_alpha   90.00
_cell.angle_beta   90.00
_cell.angle_gamma   90.00
#
_symmetry.space_group_name_H-M   'P 1'
#
loop_
_entity.id
_entity.type
_entity.pdbx_description
1 polymer ?
#
loop_
_entity_poly.entity_id
_entity_poly.type
_entity_poly.pdbx_seq_one_letter_code
_entity_poly.pdbx_strand_id
1 'polypeptide(L)'
;MRKDHRSECVINLTVEIFGDQWSLLVIRDIIFMNRRHFRELLNKSMEGIASNILADRLQRLVQQGIIVKSQDASHKQKAIYSLTERGIELLPLLMEIVSWGHKCLPAPGLRGLARVLEEGGPKLRAKFMSELRETHLPKSVAKKKIRPRRESTRISMQKLQAAYETELARR
;
A
#
# COMPACT_ATOMS: atom_id res chain seq x y z
N MET A 1 -18.67 -1.57 19.87
CA MET A 1 -18.81 -1.88 18.42
C MET A 1 -20.08 -1.18 17.93
N ARG A 2 -19.97 -0.22 17.01
CA ARG A 2 -21.17 0.39 16.40
C ARG A 2 -21.85 -0.67 15.52
N LYS A 3 -23.12 -0.92 15.78
CA LYS A 3 -23.98 -1.85 15.04
C LYS A 3 -24.58 -1.24 13.76
N ASP A 4 -23.84 -0.43 13.02
CA ASP A 4 -24.41 0.32 11.90
C ASP A 4 -23.85 -0.14 10.53
N HIS A 5 -23.51 -1.43 10.41
CA HIS A 5 -23.23 -2.00 9.10
C HIS A 5 -24.53 -2.35 8.38
N ARG A 6 -24.62 -2.01 7.09
CA ARG A 6 -25.80 -2.30 6.25
C ARG A 6 -26.07 -3.79 6.12
N SER A 7 -25.05 -4.64 6.25
CA SER A 7 -25.16 -6.10 6.29
C SER A 7 -23.91 -6.74 6.88
N GLU A 8 -23.98 -8.02 7.26
CA GLU A 8 -22.84 -8.82 7.71
C GLU A 8 -22.02 -9.44 6.55
N CYS A 9 -22.36 -9.12 5.31
CA CYS A 9 -21.62 -9.58 4.15
C CYS A 9 -20.18 -9.03 4.18
N VAL A 10 -19.18 -9.92 4.11
CA VAL A 10 -17.76 -9.52 4.15
C VAL A 10 -17.38 -8.58 3.00
N ILE A 11 -18.02 -8.71 1.83
CA ILE A 11 -17.83 -7.77 0.71
C ILE A 11 -18.35 -6.39 1.09
N ASN A 12 -19.56 -6.29 1.68
CA ASN A 12 -20.11 -5.02 2.13
C ASN A 12 -19.21 -4.37 3.18
N LEU A 13 -18.78 -5.13 4.19
CA LEU A 13 -17.89 -4.63 5.25
C LEU A 13 -16.57 -4.10 4.68
N THR A 14 -16.02 -4.78 3.68
CA THR A 14 -14.79 -4.35 2.99
C THR A 14 -15.03 -3.07 2.19
N VAL A 15 -16.14 -2.98 1.46
CA VAL A 15 -16.50 -1.78 0.69
C VAL A 15 -16.77 -0.59 1.61
N GLU A 16 -17.34 -0.77 2.81
CA GLU A 16 -17.50 0.30 3.79
C GLU A 16 -16.15 0.90 4.25
N ILE A 17 -15.07 0.13 4.20
CA ILE A 17 -13.71 0.62 4.54
C ILE A 17 -13.05 1.29 3.32
N PHE A 18 -13.15 0.68 2.13
CA PHE A 18 -12.36 1.03 0.95
C PHE A 18 -13.18 1.52 -0.25
N GLY A 19 -14.50 1.62 -0.15
CA GLY A 19 -15.38 1.95 -1.29
C GLY A 19 -15.37 3.43 -1.72
N ASP A 20 -14.50 4.24 -1.15
CA ASP A 20 -14.24 5.60 -1.60
C ASP A 20 -13.11 5.64 -2.65
N GLN A 21 -13.02 6.73 -3.40
CA GLN A 21 -12.05 6.89 -4.47
C GLN A 21 -10.58 6.91 -4.00
N TRP A 22 -10.30 7.23 -2.72
CA TRP A 22 -8.98 7.63 -2.27
C TRP A 22 -8.27 6.61 -1.38
N SER A 23 -9.01 5.85 -0.58
CA SER A 23 -8.42 4.97 0.44
C SER A 23 -7.47 3.95 -0.16
N LEU A 24 -7.87 3.25 -1.23
CA LEU A 24 -6.98 2.29 -1.90
C LEU A 24 -5.81 2.96 -2.62
N LEU A 25 -5.97 4.19 -3.14
CA LEU A 25 -4.88 4.93 -3.78
C LEU A 25 -3.83 5.38 -2.76
N VAL A 26 -4.25 5.84 -1.57
CA VAL A 26 -3.33 6.16 -0.47
C VAL A 26 -2.56 4.92 -0.02
N ILE A 27 -3.24 3.78 0.14
CA ILE A 27 -2.60 2.50 0.51
C ILE A 27 -1.64 2.04 -0.60
N ARG A 28 -2.02 2.16 -1.88
CA ARG A 28 -1.15 1.90 -3.04
C ARG A 28 0.15 2.69 -2.94
N ASP A 29 0.08 3.98 -2.66
CA ASP A 29 1.25 4.86 -2.57
C ASP A 29 2.16 4.49 -1.40
N ILE A 30 1.59 4.07 -0.26
CA ILE A 30 2.37 3.58 0.87
C ILE A 30 3.04 2.24 0.52
N ILE A 31 2.31 1.30 -0.08
CA ILE A 31 2.79 -0.06 -0.39
C ILE A 31 3.85 -0.03 -1.50
N PHE A 32 3.52 0.51 -2.66
CA PHE A 32 4.38 0.40 -3.85
C PHE A 32 5.44 1.49 -3.94
N MET A 33 5.15 2.70 -3.41
CA MET A 33 6.03 3.85 -3.54
C MET A 33 6.73 4.23 -2.24
N ASN A 34 6.45 3.51 -1.13
CA ASN A 34 6.95 3.81 0.22
C ASN A 34 6.77 5.29 0.63
N ARG A 35 5.70 5.94 0.15
CA ARG A 35 5.34 7.31 0.51
C ARG A 35 4.67 7.29 1.87
N ARG A 36 5.37 7.71 2.89
CA ARG A 36 4.94 7.55 4.28
C ARG A 36 4.69 8.86 5.02
N HIS A 37 4.96 9.99 4.38
CA HIS A 37 4.73 11.31 4.96
C HIS A 37 3.57 12.02 4.25
N PHE A 38 2.82 12.84 5.01
CA PHE A 38 1.66 13.57 4.48
C PHE A 38 2.00 14.36 3.22
N ARG A 39 3.12 15.11 3.23
CA ARG A 39 3.53 15.92 2.07
C ARG A 39 3.90 15.07 0.86
N GLU A 40 4.45 13.88 1.05
CA GLU A 40 4.76 12.97 -0.06
C GLU A 40 3.48 12.42 -0.68
N LEU A 41 2.54 11.97 0.15
CA LEU A 41 1.22 11.50 -0.29
C LEU A 41 0.42 12.60 -1.00
N LEU A 42 0.51 13.84 -0.50
CA LEU A 42 -0.17 14.97 -1.12
C LEU A 42 0.45 15.38 -2.46
N ASN A 43 1.77 15.61 -2.48
CA ASN A 43 2.43 16.27 -3.61
C ASN A 43 2.83 15.29 -4.72
N LYS A 44 2.96 14.00 -4.42
CA LYS A 44 3.38 12.96 -5.38
C LYS A 44 2.23 12.05 -5.80
N SER A 45 1.00 12.32 -5.35
CA SER A 45 -0.19 11.61 -5.82
C SER A 45 -0.40 11.91 -7.30
N MET A 46 -0.61 10.86 -8.09
CA MET A 46 -0.86 11.01 -9.54
C MET A 46 -2.25 11.58 -9.83
N GLU A 47 -3.17 11.37 -8.92
CA GLU A 47 -4.58 11.74 -9.06
C GLU A 47 -4.88 13.12 -8.45
N GLY A 48 -3.90 13.77 -7.80
CA GLY A 48 -4.06 15.13 -7.27
C GLY A 48 -5.04 15.22 -6.11
N ILE A 49 -4.87 14.39 -5.08
CA ILE A 49 -5.72 14.40 -3.88
C ILE A 49 -5.66 15.75 -3.15
N ALA A 50 -6.82 16.29 -2.76
CA ALA A 50 -6.89 17.50 -1.95
C ALA A 50 -6.44 17.22 -0.50
N SER A 51 -5.81 18.22 0.16
CA SER A 51 -5.21 18.06 1.49
C SER A 51 -6.21 17.67 2.58
N ASN A 52 -7.42 18.23 2.54
CA ASN A 52 -8.51 17.90 3.49
C ASN A 52 -9.01 16.46 3.29
N ILE A 53 -9.12 16.00 2.03
CA ILE A 53 -9.50 14.63 1.71
C ILE A 53 -8.41 13.65 2.17
N LEU A 54 -7.14 13.94 1.88
CA LEU A 54 -6.03 13.11 2.35
C LEU A 54 -6.01 13.00 3.88
N ALA A 55 -6.19 14.12 4.59
CA ALA A 55 -6.23 14.12 6.06
C ALA A 55 -7.35 13.23 6.61
N ASP A 56 -8.57 13.35 6.05
CA ASP A 56 -9.70 12.52 6.45
C ASP A 56 -9.44 11.03 6.15
N ARG A 57 -8.93 10.69 4.97
CA ARG A 57 -8.62 9.30 4.61
C ARG A 57 -7.56 8.68 5.52
N LEU A 58 -6.48 9.40 5.79
CA LEU A 58 -5.44 8.93 6.72
C LEU A 58 -5.99 8.71 8.13
N GLN A 59 -6.85 9.61 8.62
CA GLN A 59 -7.50 9.45 9.92
C GLN A 59 -8.41 8.21 9.96
N ARG A 60 -9.22 7.98 8.93
CA ARG A 60 -10.07 6.78 8.81
C ARG A 60 -9.25 5.50 8.75
N LEU A 61 -8.19 5.47 7.95
CA LEU A 61 -7.31 4.31 7.84
C LEU A 61 -6.61 3.98 9.17
N VAL A 62 -6.27 5.01 9.98
CA VAL A 62 -5.76 4.81 11.35
C VAL A 62 -6.85 4.23 12.25
N GLN A 63 -8.06 4.79 12.24
CA GLN A 63 -9.19 4.29 13.03
C GLN A 63 -9.57 2.85 12.69
N GLN A 64 -9.44 2.45 11.42
CA GLN A 64 -9.67 1.09 10.94
C GLN A 64 -8.49 0.13 11.22
N GLY A 65 -7.40 0.63 11.80
CA GLY A 65 -6.21 -0.18 12.10
C GLY A 65 -5.49 -0.71 10.86
N ILE A 66 -5.63 -0.03 9.72
CA ILE A 66 -4.91 -0.35 8.47
C ILE A 66 -3.50 0.24 8.50
N ILE A 67 -3.39 1.47 9.01
CA ILE A 67 -2.12 2.16 9.21
C ILE A 67 -2.02 2.65 10.65
N VAL A 68 -0.80 2.94 11.10
CA VAL A 68 -0.51 3.65 12.34
C VAL A 68 0.22 4.95 12.03
N LYS A 69 -0.07 5.99 12.80
CA LYS A 69 0.64 7.26 12.78
C LYS A 69 1.60 7.31 13.95
N SER A 70 2.87 7.58 13.69
CA SER A 70 3.91 7.75 14.71
C SER A 70 4.78 8.96 14.39
N GLN A 71 5.64 9.35 15.32
CA GLN A 71 6.67 10.36 15.05
C GLN A 71 7.81 9.70 14.26
N ASP A 72 8.36 10.43 13.28
CA ASP A 72 9.55 9.99 12.56
C ASP A 72 10.78 10.08 13.47
N ALA A 73 11.49 8.98 13.65
CA ALA A 73 12.70 8.92 14.48
C ALA A 73 13.82 9.83 13.96
N SER A 74 13.85 10.09 12.65
CA SER A 74 14.84 10.96 12.01
C SER A 74 14.45 12.45 12.07
N HIS A 75 13.15 12.76 12.24
CA HIS A 75 12.61 14.12 12.18
C HIS A 75 11.45 14.27 13.17
N LYS A 76 11.76 14.61 14.44
CA LYS A 76 10.79 14.69 15.56
C LYS A 76 9.51 15.50 15.29
N GLN A 77 9.51 16.40 14.30
CA GLN A 77 8.34 17.22 13.94
C GLN A 77 7.49 16.62 12.82
N LYS A 78 7.89 15.50 12.23
CA LYS A 78 7.17 14.88 11.11
C LYS A 78 6.47 13.61 11.54
N ALA A 79 5.20 13.50 11.22
CA ALA A 79 4.46 12.25 11.36
C ALA A 79 4.81 11.30 10.21
N ILE A 80 5.00 10.03 10.54
CA ILE A 80 5.17 8.94 9.58
C ILE A 80 3.99 7.98 9.69
N TYR A 81 3.46 7.55 8.54
CA TYR A 81 2.40 6.56 8.44
C TYR A 81 2.99 5.21 8.07
N SER A 82 2.69 4.18 8.83
CA SER A 82 3.17 2.83 8.62
C SER A 82 2.01 1.85 8.52
N LEU A 83 2.13 0.86 7.64
CA LEU A 83 1.15 -0.22 7.57
C LEU A 83 1.18 -1.04 8.86
N THR A 84 0.01 -1.49 9.29
CA THR A 84 -0.12 -2.59 10.25
C THR A 84 -0.02 -3.93 9.52
N GLU A 85 -0.01 -5.04 10.25
CA GLU A 85 -0.14 -6.37 9.63
C GLU A 85 -1.41 -6.45 8.75
N ARG A 86 -2.53 -5.92 9.25
CA ARG A 86 -3.79 -5.84 8.51
C ARG A 86 -3.67 -4.99 7.24
N GLY A 87 -2.88 -3.93 7.27
CA GLY A 87 -2.59 -3.10 6.09
C GLY A 87 -1.71 -3.82 5.08
N ILE A 88 -0.74 -4.61 5.54
CA ILE A 88 0.14 -5.43 4.67
C ILE A 88 -0.65 -6.53 3.95
N GLU A 89 -1.64 -7.12 4.62
CA GLU A 89 -2.54 -8.13 4.03
C GLU A 89 -3.44 -7.57 2.89
N LEU A 90 -3.42 -6.26 2.63
CA LEU A 90 -4.07 -5.66 1.44
C LEU A 90 -3.22 -5.77 0.17
N LEU A 91 -1.94 -6.14 0.25
CA LEU A 91 -1.10 -6.30 -0.93
C LEU A 91 -1.69 -7.28 -1.96
N PRO A 92 -2.14 -8.51 -1.59
CA PRO A 92 -2.77 -9.42 -2.53
C PRO A 92 -3.99 -8.81 -3.23
N LEU A 93 -4.84 -8.09 -2.50
CA LEU A 93 -6.02 -7.42 -3.08
C LEU A 93 -5.60 -6.39 -4.13
N LEU A 94 -4.61 -5.54 -3.83
CA LEU A 94 -4.12 -4.54 -4.79
C LEU A 94 -3.49 -5.21 -6.01
N MET A 95 -2.79 -6.34 -5.85
CA MET A 95 -2.24 -7.11 -6.98
C MET A 95 -3.36 -7.65 -7.89
N GLU A 96 -4.45 -8.17 -7.32
CA GLU A 96 -5.60 -8.62 -8.09
C GLU A 96 -6.32 -7.46 -8.81
N ILE A 97 -6.43 -6.29 -8.18
CA ILE A 97 -6.97 -5.07 -8.81
C ILE A 97 -6.09 -4.67 -10.01
N VAL A 98 -4.76 -4.70 -9.89
CA VAL A 98 -3.84 -4.42 -11.00
C VAL A 98 -4.02 -5.43 -12.13
N SER A 99 -4.08 -6.72 -11.81
CA SER A 99 -4.26 -7.80 -12.80
C SER A 99 -5.60 -7.65 -13.54
N TRP A 100 -6.68 -7.45 -12.81
CA TRP A 100 -8.01 -7.23 -13.41
C TRP A 100 -8.04 -5.95 -14.27
N GLY A 101 -7.51 -4.85 -13.74
CA GLY A 101 -7.46 -3.58 -14.48
C GLY A 101 -6.65 -3.67 -15.76
N HIS A 102 -5.51 -4.38 -15.73
CA HIS A 102 -4.69 -4.61 -16.91
C HIS A 102 -5.43 -5.40 -18.00
N LYS A 103 -6.24 -6.38 -17.62
CA LYS A 103 -7.01 -7.23 -18.55
C LYS A 103 -8.25 -6.54 -19.11
N CYS A 104 -8.92 -5.73 -18.28
CA CYS A 104 -10.29 -5.29 -18.57
C CYS A 104 -10.40 -3.80 -18.91
N LEU A 105 -9.39 -2.98 -18.58
CA LEU A 105 -9.45 -1.54 -18.81
C LEU A 105 -8.52 -1.12 -19.97
N PRO A 106 -8.92 -0.16 -20.81
CA PRO A 106 -8.11 0.36 -21.91
C PRO A 106 -7.02 1.32 -21.38
N ALA A 107 -6.39 1.01 -20.26
CA ALA A 107 -5.37 1.84 -19.63
C ALA A 107 -3.97 1.43 -20.10
N PRO A 108 -3.21 2.30 -20.79
CA PRO A 108 -1.84 1.99 -21.19
C PRO A 108 -0.85 2.00 -20.01
N GLY A 109 -1.24 2.62 -18.89
CA GLY A 109 -0.38 2.77 -17.73
C GLY A 109 -0.24 1.49 -16.89
N LEU A 110 0.94 1.34 -16.26
CA LEU A 110 1.26 0.24 -15.33
C LEU A 110 1.38 -1.17 -15.97
N ARG A 111 1.50 -1.27 -17.29
CA ARG A 111 1.75 -2.56 -17.97
C ARG A 111 3.01 -3.24 -17.45
N GLY A 112 4.07 -2.48 -17.19
CA GLY A 112 5.30 -2.97 -16.59
C GLY A 112 5.09 -3.55 -15.19
N LEU A 113 4.30 -2.86 -14.35
CA LEU A 113 3.94 -3.35 -13.02
C LEU A 113 3.12 -4.64 -13.10
N ALA A 114 2.06 -4.65 -13.91
CA ALA A 114 1.20 -5.83 -14.08
C ALA A 114 2.03 -7.05 -14.51
N ARG A 115 2.91 -6.89 -15.50
CA ARG A 115 3.79 -7.94 -15.98
C ARG A 115 4.72 -8.47 -14.90
N VAL A 116 5.38 -7.59 -14.13
CA VAL A 116 6.27 -8.01 -13.02
C VAL A 116 5.49 -8.78 -11.96
N LEU A 117 4.26 -8.36 -11.64
CA LEU A 117 3.42 -9.05 -10.66
C LEU A 117 2.96 -10.43 -11.16
N GLU A 118 2.59 -10.54 -12.44
CA GLU A 118 2.18 -11.82 -13.06
C GLU A 118 3.35 -12.80 -13.15
N GLU A 119 4.51 -12.37 -13.66
CA GLU A 119 5.71 -13.20 -13.79
C GLU A 119 6.27 -13.63 -12.42
N GLY A 120 6.16 -12.76 -11.42
CA GLY A 120 6.69 -13.02 -10.07
C GLY A 120 5.86 -13.97 -9.24
N GLY A 121 4.55 -14.03 -9.49
CA GLY A 121 3.61 -14.94 -8.86
C GLY A 121 3.64 -14.97 -7.33
N PRO A 122 3.30 -16.12 -6.70
CA PRO A 122 3.23 -16.24 -5.23
C PRO A 122 4.57 -15.98 -4.53
N LYS A 123 5.70 -16.30 -5.18
CA LYS A 123 7.03 -16.08 -4.60
C LYS A 123 7.36 -14.59 -4.44
N LEU A 124 7.06 -13.79 -5.48
CA LEU A 124 7.25 -12.34 -5.42
C LEU A 124 6.33 -11.73 -4.37
N ARG A 125 5.06 -12.14 -4.32
CA ARG A 125 4.10 -11.68 -3.32
C ARG A 125 4.58 -11.93 -1.89
N ALA A 126 4.96 -13.18 -1.58
CA ALA A 126 5.45 -13.55 -0.25
C ALA A 126 6.69 -12.74 0.15
N LYS A 127 7.61 -12.54 -0.80
CA LYS A 127 8.82 -11.75 -0.61
C LYS A 127 8.47 -10.27 -0.34
N PHE A 128 7.58 -9.68 -1.13
CA PHE A 128 7.19 -8.29 -0.97
C PHE A 128 6.44 -8.06 0.36
N MET A 129 5.57 -8.97 0.77
CA MET A 129 4.95 -8.91 2.10
C MET A 129 5.99 -8.95 3.23
N SER A 130 7.06 -9.75 3.07
CA SER A 130 8.17 -9.76 4.04
C SER A 130 8.89 -8.41 4.11
N GLU A 131 9.18 -7.80 2.97
CA GLU A 131 9.80 -6.47 2.88
C GLU A 131 8.94 -5.38 3.53
N LEU A 132 7.64 -5.43 3.31
CA LEU A 132 6.69 -4.51 3.95
C LEU A 132 6.69 -4.68 5.47
N ARG A 133 6.73 -5.93 5.99
CA ARG A 133 6.84 -6.19 7.42
C ARG A 133 8.13 -5.63 8.03
N GLU A 134 9.25 -5.82 7.36
CA GLU A 134 10.53 -5.26 7.80
C GLU A 134 10.54 -3.72 7.81
N THR A 135 9.84 -3.10 6.85
CA THR A 135 9.81 -1.64 6.68
C THR A 135 8.82 -0.96 7.64
N HIS A 136 7.68 -1.59 7.87
CA HIS A 136 6.54 -0.93 8.51
C HIS A 136 6.29 -1.39 9.95
N LEU A 137 6.65 -2.64 10.31
CA LEU A 137 6.38 -3.17 11.63
C LEU A 137 7.54 -2.91 12.61
N PRO A 138 7.26 -2.78 13.91
CA PRO A 138 8.30 -2.73 14.93
C PRO A 138 9.20 -3.99 14.87
N LYS A 139 10.50 -3.82 15.08
CA LYS A 139 11.48 -4.92 15.02
C LYS A 139 11.15 -6.11 15.93
N SER A 140 10.45 -5.88 17.02
CA SER A 140 9.95 -6.92 17.93
C SER A 140 8.90 -7.83 17.30
N VAL A 141 8.08 -7.31 16.39
CA VAL A 141 7.02 -8.05 15.69
C VAL A 141 7.54 -8.71 14.42
N ALA A 142 8.40 -8.01 13.68
CA ALA A 142 8.98 -8.52 12.44
C ALA A 142 9.83 -9.79 12.65
N LYS A 143 10.54 -9.91 13.78
CA LYS A 143 11.38 -11.07 14.10
C LYS A 143 10.62 -12.35 14.39
N LYS A 144 9.33 -12.29 14.72
CA LYS A 144 8.56 -13.47 15.19
C LYS A 144 8.13 -14.43 14.07
N LYS A 145 8.16 -14.03 12.80
CA LYS A 145 7.58 -14.83 11.70
C LYS A 145 8.49 -15.21 10.54
N ILE A 146 9.70 -14.63 10.38
CA ILE A 146 10.55 -14.95 9.21
C ILE A 146 12.02 -14.88 9.57
N ARG A 147 12.80 -15.95 9.27
CA ARG A 147 14.27 -15.89 9.25
C ARG A 147 14.71 -15.06 8.03
N PRO A 148 15.46 -13.95 8.18
CA PRO A 148 15.87 -13.13 7.05
C PRO A 148 16.94 -13.86 6.22
N ARG A 149 16.66 -14.01 4.95
CA ARG A 149 17.67 -14.33 3.92
C ARG A 149 18.20 -12.98 3.40
N ARG A 150 19.40 -12.65 3.80
CA ARG A 150 19.99 -11.29 3.91
C ARG A 150 20.14 -10.43 2.65
N GLU A 151 19.94 -10.89 1.41
CA GLU A 151 20.38 -10.12 0.24
C GLU A 151 19.35 -9.91 -0.88
N SER A 152 18.24 -10.64 -0.86
CA SER A 152 17.28 -10.62 -1.98
C SER A 152 16.07 -9.70 -1.77
N THR A 153 15.96 -9.04 -0.62
CA THR A 153 14.73 -8.37 -0.17
C THR A 153 14.54 -6.98 -0.80
N ARG A 154 15.62 -6.21 -0.95
CA ARG A 154 15.54 -4.86 -1.56
C ARG A 154 15.25 -4.87 -3.07
N ILE A 155 15.50 -5.97 -3.74
CA ILE A 155 15.40 -6.08 -5.20
C ILE A 155 13.95 -6.07 -5.69
N SER A 156 12.99 -6.57 -4.92
CA SER A 156 11.58 -6.62 -5.37
C SER A 156 10.91 -5.27 -5.28
N MET A 157 11.06 -4.54 -4.18
CA MET A 157 10.54 -3.17 -4.07
C MET A 157 11.18 -2.25 -5.11
N GLN A 158 12.50 -2.31 -5.25
CA GLN A 158 13.22 -1.50 -6.25
C GLN A 158 12.77 -1.80 -7.68
N LYS A 159 12.56 -3.07 -8.05
CA LYS A 159 12.05 -3.45 -9.38
C LYS A 159 10.63 -2.94 -9.62
N LEU A 160 9.76 -3.03 -8.62
CA LEU A 160 8.39 -2.55 -8.71
C LEU A 160 8.34 -1.02 -8.81
N GLN A 161 9.14 -0.32 -8.00
CA GLN A 161 9.29 1.13 -8.08
C GLN A 161 9.86 1.57 -9.42
N ALA A 162 10.94 0.95 -9.90
CA ALA A 162 11.55 1.27 -11.18
C ALA A 162 10.58 1.01 -12.35
N ALA A 163 9.83 -0.09 -12.34
CA ALA A 163 8.82 -0.37 -13.35
C ALA A 163 7.70 0.69 -13.33
N TYR A 164 7.28 1.12 -12.15
CA TYR A 164 6.27 2.15 -11.98
C TYR A 164 6.77 3.53 -12.42
N GLU A 165 7.99 3.93 -12.01
CA GLU A 165 8.60 5.20 -12.40
C GLU A 165 8.89 5.29 -13.90
N THR A 166 9.32 4.18 -14.50
CA THR A 166 9.56 4.09 -15.96
C THR A 166 8.26 4.31 -16.75
N GLU A 167 7.15 3.80 -16.23
CA GLU A 167 5.85 3.97 -16.87
C GLU A 167 5.32 5.41 -16.70
N LEU A 168 5.60 6.04 -15.55
CA LEU A 168 5.26 7.47 -15.31
C LEU A 168 6.03 8.42 -16.21
N ALA A 169 7.31 8.15 -16.47
CA ALA A 169 8.16 8.98 -17.31
C ALA A 169 7.78 8.94 -18.82
N ARG A 170 6.93 7.98 -19.21
CA ARG A 170 6.41 7.83 -20.59
C ARG A 170 5.10 8.59 -20.84
N ARG A 171 4.57 9.25 -19.82
CA ARG A 171 3.37 10.11 -19.91
C ARG A 171 3.74 11.57 -20.10
#